data_360d2626b0c621ddb3796ea20c426c5e
#
_entry.id   360d2626b0c621ddb3796ea20c426c5e
#
_cell.length_a   1.000
_cell.length_b   1.000
_cell.length_c   1.000
_cell.angle_alpha   90.00
_cell.angle_beta   90.00
_cell.angle_gamma   90.00
#
_symmetry.space_group_name_H-M   'P 1'
#
loop_
_entity.id
_entity.type
_entity.pdbx_description
1 polymer ?
#
loop_
_entity_poly.entity_id
_entity_poly.type
_entity_poly.pdbx_seq_one_letter_code
_entity_poly.pdbx_strand_id
1 'polypeptide(L)'
;MAYENLLVEKRDGIAFVTFNRPKVLNALNRKTVGELREALLDARDDSAVRVLILTGGGEKSFVAGADIGELAQQTPVNGKEFSLFGQSVFHLLETIGKPSICAINGFCLGGGCELALSCTIRIASKTAKLGQPEVKLGIIPGYGGSQRLARLCGKGVAHELCLTGEMITAEEAQRIGLVNRIYEPAELLPAAEAMAKKIIANAPLAVKYTMEAIERGTQMPLEEGLFLEATLFGLSCATDDMREGTKAFLEKRAAAFKGK
;
A
#
# COMPACT_ATOMS: atom_id res chain seq x y z
N MET A 1 19.56 8.19 -3.18
CA MET A 1 19.20 9.28 -4.12
C MET A 1 18.49 10.37 -3.32
N ALA A 2 18.64 11.63 -3.69
CA ALA A 2 17.87 12.72 -3.06
C ALA A 2 16.62 12.97 -3.92
N TYR A 3 15.45 12.76 -3.34
CA TYR A 3 14.16 13.08 -3.95
C TYR A 3 13.75 14.52 -3.55
N GLU A 4 12.93 15.17 -4.37
CA GLU A 4 12.40 16.50 -4.06
C GLU A 4 11.11 16.43 -3.22
N ASN A 5 10.25 15.49 -3.57
CA ASN A 5 8.90 15.35 -3.01
C ASN A 5 8.74 14.17 -2.05
N LEU A 6 9.76 13.31 -1.93
CA LEU A 6 9.78 12.18 -1.01
C LEU A 6 10.97 12.27 -0.05
N LEU A 7 10.77 11.80 1.17
CA LEU A 7 11.86 11.44 2.07
C LEU A 7 11.89 9.92 2.16
N VAL A 8 13.04 9.31 1.81
CA VAL A 8 13.22 7.86 1.88
C VAL A 8 14.33 7.53 2.84
N GLU A 9 14.01 6.76 3.87
CA GLU A 9 14.93 6.25 4.88
C GLU A 9 14.86 4.74 4.93
N LYS A 10 16.00 4.07 5.02
CA LYS A 10 16.07 2.61 5.18
C LYS A 10 16.75 2.28 6.51
N ARG A 11 16.06 1.61 7.40
CA ARG A 11 16.57 1.15 8.70
C ARG A 11 15.82 -0.09 9.19
N ASP A 12 16.47 -0.95 9.92
CA ASP A 12 15.89 -2.14 10.56
C ASP A 12 15.10 -3.05 9.60
N GLY A 13 15.52 -3.15 8.33
CA GLY A 13 14.79 -3.93 7.32
C GLY A 13 13.55 -3.23 6.76
N ILE A 14 13.31 -1.99 7.09
CA ILE A 14 12.15 -1.20 6.68
C ILE A 14 12.60 -0.05 5.77
N ALA A 15 11.92 0.12 4.63
CA ALA A 15 11.99 1.33 3.84
C ALA A 15 10.82 2.25 4.19
N PHE A 16 11.12 3.40 4.77
CA PHE A 16 10.15 4.46 5.05
C PHE A 16 10.08 5.37 3.85
N VAL A 17 8.88 5.56 3.29
CA VAL A 17 8.60 6.47 2.18
C VAL A 17 7.62 7.52 2.68
N THR A 18 8.10 8.73 2.89
CA THR A 18 7.29 9.85 3.37
C THR A 18 7.03 10.82 2.23
N PHE A 19 5.77 11.06 1.89
CA PHE A 19 5.37 12.10 0.94
C PHE A 19 5.60 13.46 1.58
N ASN A 20 6.49 14.29 1.00
CA ASN A 20 6.97 15.51 1.65
C ASN A 20 6.64 16.77 0.84
N ARG A 21 5.35 16.99 0.60
CA ARG A 21 4.77 18.22 0.04
C ARG A 21 3.69 18.81 0.97
N PRO A 22 3.97 19.06 2.27
CA PRO A 22 2.94 19.39 3.26
C PRO A 22 2.21 20.71 2.96
N LYS A 23 2.82 21.65 2.23
CA LYS A 23 2.20 22.91 1.81
C LYS A 23 1.01 22.73 0.86
N VAL A 24 0.97 21.62 0.13
CA VAL A 24 -0.12 21.23 -0.77
C VAL A 24 -0.74 19.90 -0.35
N LEU A 25 -0.76 19.62 0.96
CA LEU A 25 -1.36 18.42 1.57
C LEU A 25 -0.83 17.12 0.95
N ASN A 26 0.43 17.08 0.55
CA ASN A 26 1.12 15.94 -0.07
C ASN A 26 0.48 15.49 -1.41
N ALA A 27 -0.21 16.38 -2.13
CA ALA A 27 -0.84 16.06 -3.41
C ALA A 27 0.17 15.49 -4.42
N LEU A 28 -0.28 14.49 -5.19
CA LEU A 28 0.53 13.77 -6.16
C LEU A 28 0.60 14.54 -7.49
N ASN A 29 1.76 15.04 -7.84
CA ASN A 29 2.07 15.46 -9.20
C ASN A 29 2.86 14.34 -9.92
N ARG A 30 3.06 14.49 -11.22
CA ARG A 30 3.78 13.52 -12.06
C ARG A 30 5.18 13.23 -11.50
N LYS A 31 5.87 14.24 -10.98
CA LYS A 31 7.20 14.10 -10.37
C LYS A 31 7.16 13.23 -9.13
N THR A 32 6.22 13.49 -8.21
CA THR A 32 6.06 12.69 -6.99
C THR A 32 5.77 11.22 -7.31
N VAL A 33 4.91 10.94 -8.30
CA VAL A 33 4.61 9.56 -8.75
C VAL A 33 5.85 8.92 -9.39
N GLY A 34 6.65 9.69 -10.16
CA GLY A 34 7.92 9.24 -10.70
C GLY A 34 8.95 8.90 -9.64
N GLU A 35 9.11 9.77 -8.64
CA GLU A 35 10.00 9.53 -7.49
C GLU A 35 9.55 8.31 -6.68
N LEU A 36 8.24 8.12 -6.49
CA LEU A 36 7.71 6.90 -5.87
C LEU A 36 8.11 5.65 -6.65
N ARG A 37 7.98 5.67 -7.99
CA ARG A 37 8.41 4.54 -8.82
C ARG A 37 9.88 4.19 -8.60
N GLU A 38 10.77 5.20 -8.59
CA GLU A 38 12.20 4.99 -8.35
C GLU A 38 12.48 4.43 -6.95
N ALA A 39 11.82 4.98 -5.92
CA ALA A 39 11.93 4.50 -4.55
C ALA A 39 11.46 3.05 -4.39
N LEU A 40 10.38 2.66 -5.09
CA LEU A 40 9.88 1.29 -5.10
C LEU A 40 10.85 0.32 -5.79
N LEU A 41 11.43 0.71 -6.93
CA LEU A 41 12.43 -0.10 -7.63
C LEU A 41 13.69 -0.29 -6.78
N ASP A 42 14.20 0.77 -6.16
CA ASP A 42 15.32 0.73 -5.24
C ASP A 42 15.03 -0.16 -4.01
N ALA A 43 13.84 -0.05 -3.43
CA ALA A 43 13.41 -0.91 -2.32
C ALA A 43 13.22 -2.37 -2.74
N ARG A 44 12.77 -2.62 -3.99
CA ARG A 44 12.62 -3.98 -4.54
C ARG A 44 13.97 -4.69 -4.63
N ASP A 45 14.95 -4.00 -5.18
CA ASP A 45 16.25 -4.57 -5.53
C ASP A 45 17.21 -4.63 -4.31
N ASP A 46 16.89 -3.91 -3.23
CA ASP A 46 17.65 -3.94 -1.98
C ASP A 46 17.22 -5.12 -1.09
N SER A 47 18.09 -6.14 -1.00
CA SER A 47 17.83 -7.34 -0.18
C SER A 47 17.71 -7.04 1.34
N ALA A 48 18.26 -5.92 1.82
CA ALA A 48 18.14 -5.52 3.20
C ALA A 48 16.73 -4.99 3.54
N VAL A 49 15.97 -4.52 2.54
CA VAL A 49 14.59 -4.06 2.73
C VAL A 49 13.64 -5.25 2.69
N ARG A 50 12.83 -5.41 3.74
CA ARG A 50 11.87 -6.50 3.93
C ARG A 50 10.42 -6.02 3.91
N VAL A 51 10.16 -4.80 4.35
CA VAL A 51 8.83 -4.18 4.46
C VAL A 51 8.95 -2.70 4.06
N LEU A 52 7.90 -2.15 3.44
CA LEU A 52 7.78 -0.72 3.20
C LEU A 52 6.76 -0.11 4.16
N ILE A 53 7.01 1.11 4.64
CA ILE A 53 6.03 1.94 5.35
C ILE A 53 5.87 3.23 4.56
N LEU A 54 4.64 3.53 4.14
CA LEU A 54 4.29 4.76 3.42
C LEU A 54 3.50 5.67 4.35
N THR A 55 3.87 6.96 4.43
CA THR A 55 3.16 7.95 5.25
C THR A 55 3.26 9.35 4.65
N GLY A 56 2.49 10.32 5.16
CA GLY A 56 2.54 11.71 4.76
C GLY A 56 3.41 12.55 5.70
N GLY A 57 4.18 13.47 5.14
CA GLY A 57 4.91 14.49 5.89
C GLY A 57 3.96 15.52 6.49
N GLY A 58 4.28 15.98 7.70
CA GLY A 58 3.41 16.85 8.49
C GLY A 58 2.25 16.11 9.14
N GLU A 59 1.33 16.87 9.76
CA GLU A 59 0.26 16.31 10.59
C GLU A 59 -1.10 16.23 9.89
N LYS A 60 -1.28 16.93 8.75
CA LYS A 60 -2.60 17.17 8.15
C LYS A 60 -3.04 16.10 7.17
N SER A 61 -2.11 15.51 6.42
CA SER A 61 -2.49 14.58 5.35
C SER A 61 -1.47 13.48 5.16
N PHE A 62 -1.96 12.32 4.83
CA PHE A 62 -1.21 11.31 4.11
C PHE A 62 -0.95 11.82 2.69
N VAL A 63 -1.97 11.82 1.85
CA VAL A 63 -1.99 12.36 0.48
C VAL A 63 -3.41 12.81 0.15
N ALA A 64 -3.60 14.09 -0.16
CA ALA A 64 -4.92 14.65 -0.43
C ALA A 64 -5.23 14.76 -1.94
N GLY A 65 -4.98 13.70 -2.69
CA GLY A 65 -5.34 13.60 -4.09
C GLY A 65 -4.21 13.89 -5.06
N ALA A 66 -4.56 14.05 -6.34
CA ALA A 66 -3.66 14.50 -7.39
C ALA A 66 -3.52 16.03 -7.36
N ASP A 67 -2.43 16.54 -7.92
CA ASP A 67 -2.20 17.98 -8.05
C ASP A 67 -3.20 18.59 -9.06
N ILE A 68 -4.08 19.44 -8.55
CA ILE A 68 -5.18 20.03 -9.34
C ILE A 68 -4.64 20.89 -10.49
N GLY A 69 -3.48 21.54 -10.30
CA GLY A 69 -2.84 22.33 -11.35
C GLY A 69 -2.43 21.47 -12.56
N GLU A 70 -1.94 20.25 -12.33
CA GLU A 70 -1.66 19.31 -13.41
C GLU A 70 -2.94 18.71 -14.01
N LEU A 71 -3.94 18.40 -13.19
CA LEU A 71 -5.22 17.88 -13.67
C LEU A 71 -5.94 18.84 -14.60
N ALA A 72 -5.94 20.14 -14.28
CA ALA A 72 -6.61 21.16 -15.08
C ALA A 72 -6.04 21.31 -16.52
N GLN A 73 -4.84 20.80 -16.75
CA GLN A 73 -4.17 20.88 -18.06
C GLN A 73 -4.35 19.59 -18.91
N GLN A 74 -5.07 18.60 -18.40
CA GLN A 74 -5.20 17.32 -19.11
C GLN A 74 -6.12 17.42 -20.33
N THR A 75 -5.68 16.85 -21.43
CA THR A 75 -6.50 16.54 -22.61
C THR A 75 -6.97 15.08 -22.53
N PRO A 76 -7.91 14.62 -23.36
CA PRO A 76 -8.33 13.22 -23.32
C PRO A 76 -7.17 12.23 -23.51
N VAL A 77 -6.19 12.54 -24.36
CA VAL A 77 -5.02 11.68 -24.59
C VAL A 77 -4.07 11.71 -23.43
N ASN A 78 -3.66 12.91 -22.99
CA ASN A 78 -2.73 13.08 -21.88
C ASN A 78 -3.33 12.60 -20.55
N GLY A 79 -4.64 12.78 -20.36
CA GLY A 79 -5.35 12.28 -19.18
C GLY A 79 -5.34 10.76 -19.10
N LYS A 80 -5.48 10.06 -20.23
CA LYS A 80 -5.31 8.60 -20.27
C LYS A 80 -3.89 8.19 -19.93
N GLU A 81 -2.86 8.83 -20.49
CA GLU A 81 -1.46 8.54 -20.18
C GLU A 81 -1.11 8.83 -18.71
N PHE A 82 -1.63 9.93 -18.18
CA PHE A 82 -1.50 10.30 -16.77
C PHE A 82 -2.07 9.21 -15.86
N SER A 83 -3.27 8.73 -16.16
CA SER A 83 -3.93 7.65 -15.44
C SER A 83 -3.13 6.34 -15.53
N LEU A 84 -2.74 5.92 -16.73
CA LEU A 84 -1.96 4.69 -16.93
C LEU A 84 -0.61 4.73 -16.22
N PHE A 85 0.05 5.89 -16.20
CA PHE A 85 1.31 6.06 -15.47
C PHE A 85 1.12 5.84 -13.97
N GLY A 86 0.14 6.53 -13.34
CA GLY A 86 -0.15 6.34 -11.92
C GLY A 86 -0.57 4.90 -11.59
N GLN A 87 -1.43 4.30 -12.42
CA GLN A 87 -1.84 2.89 -12.28
C GLN A 87 -0.63 1.96 -12.33
N SER A 88 0.32 2.19 -13.24
CA SER A 88 1.53 1.35 -13.35
C SER A 88 2.40 1.40 -12.10
N VAL A 89 2.53 2.57 -11.46
CA VAL A 89 3.33 2.75 -10.25
C VAL A 89 2.63 2.12 -9.04
N PHE A 90 1.31 2.26 -8.94
CA PHE A 90 0.55 1.64 -7.86
C PHE A 90 0.49 0.11 -8.02
N HIS A 91 0.41 -0.38 -9.25
CA HIS A 91 0.52 -1.80 -9.53
C HIS A 91 1.93 -2.34 -9.19
N LEU A 92 3.00 -1.57 -9.44
CA LEU A 92 4.34 -1.93 -8.98
C LEU A 92 4.39 -2.09 -7.45
N LEU A 93 3.74 -1.22 -6.69
CA LEU A 93 3.65 -1.33 -5.23
C LEU A 93 2.95 -2.62 -4.80
N GLU A 94 1.86 -2.99 -5.45
CA GLU A 94 1.14 -4.25 -5.20
C GLU A 94 1.99 -5.49 -5.50
N THR A 95 2.78 -5.43 -6.57
CA THR A 95 3.51 -6.59 -7.11
C THR A 95 4.99 -6.62 -6.77
N ILE A 96 5.46 -5.71 -5.92
CA ILE A 96 6.88 -5.57 -5.56
C ILE A 96 7.47 -6.81 -4.84
N GLY A 97 6.61 -7.69 -4.32
CA GLY A 97 7.01 -8.90 -3.59
C GLY A 97 7.48 -8.65 -2.15
N LYS A 98 7.26 -7.45 -1.63
CA LYS A 98 7.53 -7.05 -0.25
C LYS A 98 6.29 -6.40 0.35
N PRO A 99 5.89 -6.73 1.58
CA PRO A 99 4.72 -6.13 2.21
C PRO A 99 4.87 -4.62 2.35
N SER A 100 3.76 -3.90 2.14
CA SER A 100 3.68 -2.46 2.34
C SER A 100 2.61 -2.11 3.37
N ILE A 101 2.93 -1.22 4.29
CA ILE A 101 2.03 -0.70 5.32
C ILE A 101 1.79 0.77 5.01
N CYS A 102 0.55 1.13 4.71
CA CYS A 102 0.14 2.52 4.62
C CYS A 102 -0.24 3.03 6.01
N ALA A 103 0.52 3.99 6.52
CA ALA A 103 0.26 4.70 7.78
C ALA A 103 -0.41 6.05 7.46
N ILE A 104 -1.75 6.05 7.46
CA ILE A 104 -2.60 7.18 7.05
C ILE A 104 -2.70 8.18 8.20
N ASN A 105 -1.89 9.22 8.18
CA ASN A 105 -1.77 10.20 9.26
C ASN A 105 -2.76 11.37 9.20
N GLY A 106 -3.63 11.45 8.16
CA GLY A 106 -4.59 12.54 7.99
C GLY A 106 -5.44 12.35 6.74
N PHE A 107 -5.64 13.40 5.95
CA PHE A 107 -6.40 13.30 4.69
C PHE A 107 -5.80 12.27 3.73
N CYS A 108 -6.63 11.34 3.28
CA CYS A 108 -6.31 10.27 2.35
C CYS A 108 -7.41 10.26 1.26
N LEU A 109 -7.27 11.14 0.27
CA LEU A 109 -8.35 11.47 -0.66
C LEU A 109 -7.92 11.19 -2.11
N GLY A 110 -8.86 10.77 -2.95
CA GLY A 110 -8.63 10.55 -4.38
C GLY A 110 -7.38 9.70 -4.63
N GLY A 111 -6.41 10.22 -5.39
CA GLY A 111 -5.14 9.53 -5.65
C GLY A 111 -4.42 9.04 -4.40
N GLY A 112 -4.60 9.70 -3.25
CA GLY A 112 -4.05 9.23 -1.97
C GLY A 112 -4.79 8.01 -1.42
N CYS A 113 -6.11 7.97 -1.57
CA CYS A 113 -6.90 6.79 -1.23
C CYS A 113 -6.58 5.63 -2.19
N GLU A 114 -6.38 5.91 -3.47
CA GLU A 114 -5.97 4.92 -4.47
C GLU A 114 -4.59 4.33 -4.18
N LEU A 115 -3.65 5.17 -3.71
CA LEU A 115 -2.33 4.72 -3.25
C LEU A 115 -2.46 3.85 -1.99
N ALA A 116 -3.27 4.24 -1.02
CA ALA A 116 -3.51 3.45 0.18
C ALA A 116 -4.13 2.09 -0.17
N LEU A 117 -5.08 2.06 -1.11
CA LEU A 117 -5.71 0.82 -1.62
C LEU A 117 -4.71 -0.13 -2.30
N SER A 118 -3.60 0.37 -2.85
CA SER A 118 -2.54 -0.45 -3.44
C SER A 118 -1.49 -0.95 -2.44
N CYS A 119 -1.57 -0.54 -1.18
CA CYS A 119 -0.73 -1.10 -0.12
C CYS A 119 -1.30 -2.41 0.42
N THR A 120 -0.42 -3.30 0.90
CA THR A 120 -0.81 -4.60 1.48
C THR A 120 -1.68 -4.43 2.73
N ILE A 121 -1.29 -3.54 3.64
CA ILE A 121 -1.98 -3.25 4.90
C ILE A 121 -2.19 -1.74 5.03
N ARG A 122 -3.34 -1.33 5.54
CA ARG A 122 -3.71 0.07 5.80
C ARG A 122 -4.03 0.25 7.27
N ILE A 123 -3.29 1.14 7.93
CA ILE A 123 -3.60 1.60 9.28
C ILE A 123 -3.80 3.11 9.25
N ALA A 124 -4.67 3.64 10.08
CA ALA A 124 -5.02 5.04 10.06
C ALA A 124 -4.93 5.69 11.43
N SER A 125 -4.60 6.98 11.43
CA SER A 125 -4.86 7.84 12.58
C SER A 125 -6.37 7.96 12.79
N LYS A 126 -6.81 8.02 14.02
CA LYS A 126 -8.20 8.26 14.41
C LYS A 126 -8.77 9.57 13.81
N THR A 127 -7.90 10.53 13.55
CA THR A 127 -8.28 11.80 12.93
C THR A 127 -8.31 11.76 11.40
N ALA A 128 -7.93 10.66 10.77
CA ALA A 128 -7.87 10.54 9.33
C ALA A 128 -9.26 10.62 8.68
N LYS A 129 -9.28 11.18 7.47
CA LYS A 129 -10.47 11.24 6.60
C LYS A 129 -10.11 10.62 5.25
N LEU A 130 -10.95 9.70 4.79
CA LEU A 130 -10.73 8.95 3.56
C LEU A 130 -11.89 9.19 2.59
N GLY A 131 -11.63 9.11 1.27
CA GLY A 131 -12.69 9.25 0.27
C GLY A 131 -12.17 9.33 -1.16
N GLN A 132 -13.14 9.30 -2.10
CA GLN A 132 -12.90 9.42 -3.55
C GLN A 132 -13.72 10.60 -4.11
N PRO A 133 -13.24 11.87 -3.92
CA PRO A 133 -14.01 13.06 -4.24
C PRO A 133 -13.93 13.49 -5.71
N GLU A 134 -13.39 12.68 -6.61
CA GLU A 134 -13.09 13.02 -8.01
C GLU A 134 -14.31 13.52 -8.77
N VAL A 135 -15.50 13.00 -8.49
CA VAL A 135 -16.75 13.44 -9.15
C VAL A 135 -17.07 14.90 -8.89
N LYS A 136 -16.63 15.48 -7.76
CA LYS A 136 -16.75 16.90 -7.46
C LYS A 136 -15.92 17.80 -8.37
N LEU A 137 -14.94 17.20 -9.07
CA LEU A 137 -14.11 17.85 -10.09
C LEU A 137 -14.55 17.51 -11.51
N GLY A 138 -15.65 16.74 -11.70
CA GLY A 138 -16.13 16.29 -13.00
C GLY A 138 -15.30 15.19 -13.63
N ILE A 139 -14.53 14.44 -12.85
CA ILE A 139 -13.71 13.30 -13.28
C ILE A 139 -14.02 12.06 -12.44
N ILE A 140 -13.46 10.94 -12.83
CA ILE A 140 -13.53 9.68 -12.09
C ILE A 140 -12.20 9.38 -11.39
N PRO A 141 -12.13 8.45 -10.40
CA PRO A 141 -10.87 7.93 -9.88
C PRO A 141 -9.99 7.40 -11.02
N GLY A 142 -8.78 7.92 -11.14
CA GLY A 142 -7.91 7.67 -12.30
C GLY A 142 -6.80 6.65 -12.04
N TYR A 143 -6.41 6.43 -10.78
CA TYR A 143 -5.29 5.55 -10.42
C TYR A 143 -5.73 4.17 -9.91
N GLY A 144 -6.99 3.82 -10.12
CA GLY A 144 -7.56 2.49 -9.85
C GLY A 144 -8.52 2.42 -8.67
N GLY A 145 -8.96 3.58 -8.12
CA GLY A 145 -9.86 3.64 -6.98
C GLY A 145 -11.19 2.95 -7.21
N SER A 146 -11.83 3.16 -8.36
CA SER A 146 -13.08 2.48 -8.72
C SER A 146 -12.94 0.95 -8.74
N GLN A 147 -11.75 0.44 -9.04
CA GLN A 147 -11.49 -0.99 -9.15
C GLN A 147 -11.09 -1.61 -7.83
N ARG A 148 -10.11 -1.00 -7.12
CA ARG A 148 -9.59 -1.54 -5.86
C ARG A 148 -10.59 -1.40 -4.72
N LEU A 149 -11.27 -0.25 -4.63
CA LEU A 149 -12.28 -0.03 -3.59
C LEU A 149 -13.46 -1.02 -3.71
N ALA A 150 -13.94 -1.24 -4.96
CA ALA A 150 -15.03 -2.20 -5.19
C ALA A 150 -14.65 -3.65 -4.86
N ARG A 151 -13.38 -4.03 -5.08
CA ARG A 151 -12.87 -5.37 -4.75
C ARG A 151 -12.66 -5.55 -3.26
N LEU A 152 -12.22 -4.50 -2.57
CA LEU A 152 -11.90 -4.55 -1.15
C LEU A 152 -13.15 -4.39 -0.27
N CYS A 153 -14.00 -3.42 -0.57
CA CYS A 153 -15.12 -3.03 0.29
C CYS A 153 -16.50 -3.37 -0.30
N GLY A 154 -16.54 -3.96 -1.50
CA GLY A 154 -17.77 -4.26 -2.21
C GLY A 154 -18.29 -3.10 -3.06
N LYS A 155 -19.11 -3.45 -4.08
CA LYS A 155 -19.62 -2.48 -5.08
C LYS A 155 -20.49 -1.39 -4.46
N GLY A 156 -21.31 -1.72 -3.45
CA GLY A 156 -22.21 -0.76 -2.80
C GLY A 156 -21.43 0.39 -2.16
N VAL A 157 -20.41 0.07 -1.36
CA VAL A 157 -19.52 1.06 -0.73
C VAL A 157 -18.76 1.86 -1.78
N ALA A 158 -18.25 1.21 -2.83
CA ALA A 158 -17.52 1.90 -3.89
C ALA A 158 -18.43 2.90 -4.63
N HIS A 159 -19.68 2.53 -4.95
CA HIS A 159 -20.64 3.46 -5.53
C HIS A 159 -20.93 4.64 -4.62
N GLU A 160 -21.23 4.38 -3.35
CA GLU A 160 -21.50 5.45 -2.38
C GLU A 160 -20.36 6.46 -2.33
N LEU A 161 -19.13 6.02 -2.05
CA LEU A 161 -17.99 6.92 -1.89
C LEU A 161 -17.58 7.61 -3.20
N CYS A 162 -17.59 6.91 -4.32
CA CYS A 162 -17.20 7.50 -5.61
C CYS A 162 -18.26 8.40 -6.23
N LEU A 163 -19.56 8.15 -6.00
CA LEU A 163 -20.64 8.93 -6.61
C LEU A 163 -21.03 10.15 -5.76
N THR A 164 -20.93 10.07 -4.44
CA THR A 164 -21.17 11.22 -3.55
C THR A 164 -19.92 12.09 -3.42
N GLY A 165 -18.73 11.49 -3.56
CA GLY A 165 -17.45 12.14 -3.28
C GLY A 165 -17.32 12.57 -1.81
N GLU A 166 -18.06 11.93 -0.91
CA GLU A 166 -18.01 12.25 0.51
C GLU A 166 -16.80 11.62 1.20
N MET A 167 -16.36 12.27 2.29
CA MET A 167 -15.30 11.75 3.13
C MET A 167 -15.88 10.98 4.29
N ILE A 168 -15.29 9.83 4.60
CA ILE A 168 -15.63 9.02 5.77
C ILE A 168 -14.55 9.16 6.86
N THR A 169 -14.93 8.84 8.09
CA THR A 169 -14.00 8.81 9.23
C THR A 169 -13.12 7.55 9.20
N ALA A 170 -12.07 7.54 10.00
CA ALA A 170 -11.23 6.34 10.17
C ALA A 170 -12.02 5.15 10.72
N GLU A 171 -12.95 5.40 11.66
CA GLU A 171 -13.82 4.37 12.24
C GLU A 171 -14.73 3.74 11.17
N GLU A 172 -15.35 4.57 10.33
CA GLU A 172 -16.17 4.09 9.23
C GLU A 172 -15.32 3.32 8.21
N ALA A 173 -14.13 3.83 7.86
CA ALA A 173 -13.19 3.14 6.99
C ALA A 173 -12.77 1.77 7.55
N GLN A 174 -12.61 1.64 8.87
CA GLN A 174 -12.35 0.36 9.51
C GLN A 174 -13.58 -0.55 9.46
N ARG A 175 -14.77 -0.03 9.73
CA ARG A 175 -16.03 -0.78 9.72
C ARG A 175 -16.30 -1.45 8.36
N ILE A 176 -15.99 -0.74 7.26
CA ILE A 176 -16.19 -1.25 5.90
C ILE A 176 -15.02 -2.07 5.35
N GLY A 177 -13.95 -2.27 6.14
CA GLY A 177 -12.78 -3.04 5.75
C GLY A 177 -11.76 -2.28 4.88
N LEU A 178 -11.95 -0.98 4.65
CA LEU A 178 -10.98 -0.14 3.94
C LEU A 178 -9.69 0.03 4.75
N VAL A 179 -9.77 0.10 6.07
CA VAL A 179 -8.65 0.22 7.00
C VAL A 179 -8.62 -0.97 7.95
N ASN A 180 -7.44 -1.55 8.18
CA ASN A 180 -7.27 -2.71 9.05
C ASN A 180 -7.32 -2.35 10.55
N ARG A 181 -6.71 -1.23 10.94
CA ARG A 181 -6.62 -0.76 12.34
C ARG A 181 -6.55 0.75 12.43
N ILE A 182 -7.01 1.30 13.55
CA ILE A 182 -6.93 2.71 13.89
C ILE A 182 -6.10 2.89 15.17
N TYR A 183 -5.38 4.02 15.23
CA TYR A 183 -4.52 4.39 16.34
C TYR A 183 -4.67 5.88 16.66
N GLU A 184 -4.34 6.28 17.87
CA GLU A 184 -4.15 7.70 18.18
C GLU A 184 -2.99 8.26 17.34
N PRO A 185 -3.02 9.56 16.98
CA PRO A 185 -2.02 10.13 16.06
C PRO A 185 -0.57 9.84 16.43
N ALA A 186 -0.23 9.95 17.71
CA ALA A 186 1.12 9.71 18.21
C ALA A 186 1.56 8.24 18.16
N GLU A 187 0.60 7.31 18.10
CA GLU A 187 0.86 5.86 18.10
C GLU A 187 0.95 5.27 16.69
N LEU A 188 0.53 6.00 15.64
CA LEU A 188 0.38 5.48 14.30
C LEU A 188 1.70 4.92 13.72
N LEU A 189 2.75 5.72 13.68
CA LEU A 189 4.06 5.28 13.16
C LEU A 189 4.72 4.21 14.04
N PRO A 190 4.74 4.32 15.38
CA PRO A 190 5.18 3.23 16.25
C PRO A 190 4.44 1.91 16.00
N ALA A 191 3.13 1.95 15.76
CA ALA A 191 2.34 0.77 15.45
C ALA A 191 2.67 0.18 14.07
N ALA A 192 2.92 1.02 13.06
CA ALA A 192 3.40 0.58 11.75
C ALA A 192 4.75 -0.13 11.85
N GLU A 193 5.69 0.44 12.59
CA GLU A 193 7.02 -0.16 12.83
C GLU A 193 6.91 -1.49 13.60
N ALA A 194 6.10 -1.54 14.64
CA ALA A 194 5.88 -2.76 15.40
C ALA A 194 5.26 -3.88 14.52
N MET A 195 4.33 -3.53 13.63
CA MET A 195 3.74 -4.45 12.66
C MET A 195 4.78 -4.92 11.64
N ALA A 196 5.60 -4.01 11.09
CA ALA A 196 6.67 -4.34 10.16
C ALA A 196 7.69 -5.30 10.81
N LYS A 197 8.10 -5.06 12.05
CA LYS A 197 9.02 -5.95 12.78
C LYS A 197 8.44 -7.36 12.97
N LYS A 198 7.12 -7.49 13.21
CA LYS A 198 6.46 -8.80 13.28
C LYS A 198 6.50 -9.53 11.92
N ILE A 199 6.35 -8.82 10.81
CA ILE A 199 6.44 -9.39 9.47
C ILE A 199 7.89 -9.80 9.18
N ILE A 200 8.85 -8.94 9.48
CA ILE A 200 10.28 -9.17 9.25
C ILE A 200 10.80 -10.39 10.03
N ALA A 201 10.23 -10.69 11.19
CA ALA A 201 10.57 -11.87 11.98
C ALA A 201 10.21 -13.20 11.31
N ASN A 202 9.37 -13.20 10.27
CA ASN A 202 8.96 -14.40 9.54
C ASN A 202 9.87 -14.68 8.33
N ALA A 203 9.82 -15.90 7.80
CA ALA A 203 10.57 -16.34 6.63
C ALA A 203 10.20 -15.49 5.38
N PRO A 204 11.16 -14.83 4.72
CA PRO A 204 10.87 -13.88 3.63
C PRO A 204 10.16 -14.49 2.44
N LEU A 205 10.57 -15.69 2.03
CA LEU A 205 9.95 -16.37 0.89
C LEU A 205 8.52 -16.82 1.23
N ALA A 206 8.27 -17.27 2.45
CA ALA A 206 6.92 -17.61 2.89
C ALA A 206 6.00 -16.38 2.92
N VAL A 207 6.50 -15.23 3.40
CA VAL A 207 5.75 -13.96 3.34
C VAL A 207 5.44 -13.58 1.89
N LYS A 208 6.42 -13.63 1.00
CA LYS A 208 6.24 -13.34 -0.43
C LYS A 208 5.22 -14.25 -1.08
N TYR A 209 5.32 -15.57 -0.87
CA TYR A 209 4.40 -16.54 -1.47
C TYR A 209 2.99 -16.42 -0.92
N THR A 210 2.85 -16.11 0.38
CA THR A 210 1.53 -15.83 0.98
C THR A 210 0.88 -14.61 0.35
N MET A 211 1.64 -13.52 0.14
CA MET A 211 1.12 -12.34 -0.56
C MET A 211 0.70 -12.70 -1.98
N GLU A 212 1.53 -13.42 -2.73
CA GLU A 212 1.24 -13.81 -4.11
C GLU A 212 -0.01 -14.71 -4.19
N ALA A 213 -0.17 -15.67 -3.27
CA ALA A 213 -1.35 -16.52 -3.20
C ALA A 213 -2.63 -15.70 -2.95
N ILE A 214 -2.58 -14.72 -2.04
CA ILE A 214 -3.73 -13.85 -1.74
C ILE A 214 -4.02 -12.93 -2.93
N GLU A 215 -3.04 -12.16 -3.41
CA GLU A 215 -3.24 -11.12 -4.43
C GLU A 215 -3.70 -11.72 -5.78
N ARG A 216 -3.08 -12.80 -6.22
CA ARG A 216 -3.44 -13.45 -7.49
C ARG A 216 -4.62 -14.40 -7.35
N GLY A 217 -4.64 -15.20 -6.29
CA GLY A 217 -5.67 -16.22 -6.07
C GLY A 217 -7.07 -15.62 -5.94
N THR A 218 -7.20 -14.47 -5.29
CA THR A 218 -8.51 -13.79 -5.16
C THR A 218 -9.03 -13.18 -6.47
N GLN A 219 -8.22 -13.14 -7.52
CA GLN A 219 -8.62 -12.67 -8.85
C GLN A 219 -8.96 -13.81 -9.82
N MET A 220 -8.86 -15.05 -9.37
CA MET A 220 -9.13 -16.28 -10.14
C MET A 220 -10.40 -16.96 -9.61
N PRO A 221 -10.99 -17.90 -10.38
CA PRO A 221 -11.91 -18.88 -9.82
C PRO A 221 -11.26 -19.62 -8.64
N LEU A 222 -12.06 -19.98 -7.62
CA LEU A 222 -11.55 -20.56 -6.36
C LEU A 222 -10.64 -21.78 -6.62
N GLU A 223 -11.02 -22.66 -7.53
CA GLU A 223 -10.28 -23.89 -7.85
C GLU A 223 -8.86 -23.57 -8.39
N GLU A 224 -8.75 -22.58 -9.28
CA GLU A 224 -7.47 -22.13 -9.80
C GLU A 224 -6.62 -21.43 -8.72
N GLY A 225 -7.26 -20.62 -7.86
CA GLY A 225 -6.60 -20.01 -6.70
C GLY A 225 -6.05 -21.03 -5.73
N LEU A 226 -6.80 -22.11 -5.43
CA LEU A 226 -6.35 -23.22 -4.59
C LEU A 226 -5.18 -23.99 -5.22
N PHE A 227 -5.18 -24.15 -6.54
CA PHE A 227 -4.05 -24.77 -7.26
C PHE A 227 -2.79 -23.91 -7.18
N LEU A 228 -2.93 -22.57 -7.33
CA LEU A 228 -1.82 -21.64 -7.14
C LEU A 228 -1.27 -21.71 -5.72
N GLU A 229 -2.14 -21.71 -4.71
CA GLU A 229 -1.74 -21.83 -3.29
C GLU A 229 -0.97 -23.12 -3.03
N ALA A 230 -1.47 -24.28 -3.52
CA ALA A 230 -0.78 -25.56 -3.38
C ALA A 230 0.60 -25.56 -4.05
N THR A 231 0.73 -24.90 -5.21
CA THR A 231 2.01 -24.74 -5.93
C THR A 231 3.00 -23.91 -5.10
N LEU A 232 2.56 -22.76 -4.57
CA LEU A 232 3.39 -21.88 -3.75
C LEU A 232 3.75 -22.51 -2.41
N PHE A 233 2.84 -23.32 -1.83
CA PHE A 233 3.13 -24.12 -0.64
C PHE A 233 4.23 -25.15 -0.94
N GLY A 234 4.16 -25.86 -2.05
CA GLY A 234 5.20 -26.78 -2.49
C GLY A 234 6.56 -26.10 -2.66
N LEU A 235 6.60 -24.89 -3.26
CA LEU A 235 7.82 -24.09 -3.35
C LEU A 235 8.35 -23.68 -1.97
N SER A 236 7.46 -23.34 -1.01
CA SER A 236 7.87 -23.04 0.36
C SER A 236 8.53 -24.25 1.04
N CYS A 237 8.06 -25.48 0.78
CA CYS A 237 8.66 -26.70 1.31
C CYS A 237 10.08 -26.99 0.80
N ALA A 238 10.49 -26.36 -0.30
CA ALA A 238 11.85 -26.52 -0.85
C ALA A 238 12.88 -25.59 -0.18
N THR A 239 12.43 -24.60 0.64
CA THR A 239 13.32 -23.59 1.22
C THR A 239 14.08 -24.10 2.46
N ASP A 240 15.27 -23.52 2.68
CA ASP A 240 16.01 -23.75 3.93
C ASP A 240 15.30 -23.15 5.14
N ASP A 241 14.57 -22.05 4.93
CA ASP A 241 13.78 -21.40 5.97
C ASP A 241 12.63 -22.28 6.50
N MET A 242 12.02 -23.11 5.64
CA MET A 242 11.01 -24.10 6.11
C MET A 242 11.65 -25.16 7.02
N ARG A 243 12.81 -25.66 6.65
CA ARG A 243 13.55 -26.64 7.48
C ARG A 243 13.98 -26.03 8.81
N GLU A 244 14.50 -24.77 8.77
CA GLU A 244 14.88 -24.04 9.98
C GLU A 244 13.66 -23.76 10.87
N GLY A 245 12.56 -23.28 10.30
CA GLY A 245 11.34 -22.93 11.04
C GLY A 245 10.73 -24.15 11.73
N THR A 246 10.60 -25.28 11.03
CA THR A 246 10.06 -26.54 11.59
C THR A 246 10.99 -27.12 12.66
N LYS A 247 12.31 -27.10 12.43
CA LYS A 247 13.29 -27.55 13.42
C LYS A 247 13.27 -26.67 14.68
N ALA A 248 13.29 -25.34 14.53
CA ALA A 248 13.27 -24.40 15.63
C ALA A 248 12.00 -24.54 16.47
N PHE A 249 10.84 -24.79 15.83
CA PHE A 249 9.57 -25.03 16.52
C PHE A 249 9.64 -26.31 17.40
N LEU A 250 10.14 -27.41 16.86
CA LEU A 250 10.28 -28.67 17.60
C LEU A 250 11.28 -28.53 18.77
N GLU A 251 12.35 -27.76 18.57
CA GLU A 251 13.38 -27.47 19.57
C GLU A 251 13.00 -26.36 20.56
N LYS A 252 11.82 -25.73 20.40
CA LYS A 252 11.33 -24.62 21.24
C LYS A 252 12.28 -23.43 21.32
N ARG A 253 12.95 -23.09 20.24
CA ARG A 253 13.84 -21.93 20.10
C ARG A 253 13.33 -20.98 19.01
N ALA A 254 13.88 -19.75 18.99
CA ALA A 254 13.65 -18.82 17.89
C ALA A 254 14.28 -19.34 16.58
N ALA A 255 13.55 -19.18 15.48
CA ALA A 255 14.06 -19.48 14.14
C ALA A 255 14.96 -18.34 13.61
N ALA A 256 15.95 -18.71 12.81
CA ALA A 256 16.89 -17.76 12.17
C ALA A 256 16.74 -17.83 10.65
N PHE A 257 15.73 -17.15 10.11
CA PHE A 257 15.41 -17.17 8.69
C PHE A 257 16.43 -16.39 7.83
N LYS A 258 16.75 -16.90 6.66
CA LYS A 258 17.77 -16.37 5.75
C LYS A 258 17.21 -15.98 4.36
N GLY A 259 15.96 -16.32 4.06
CA GLY A 259 15.35 -16.05 2.77
C GLY A 259 15.84 -16.97 1.64
N LYS A 260 16.17 -18.18 1.95
CA LYS A 260 16.73 -19.18 1.01
C LYS A 260 15.94 -20.46 1.05
#